data_adc74a23f376e743ac0e4ea6d12d68a2
#
_entry.id   adc74a23f376e743ac0e4ea6d12d68a2
#
_cell.length_a   1.000
_cell.length_b   1.000
_cell.length_c   1.000
_cell.angle_alpha   90.00
_cell.angle_beta   90.00
_cell.angle_gamma   90.00
#
_symmetry.space_group_name_H-M   'P 1'
#
loop_
_entity.id
_entity.type
_entity.pdbx_description
1 polymer ?
#
loop_
_entity_poly.entity_id
_entity_poly.type
_entity_poly.pdbx_seq_one_letter_code
_entity_poly.pdbx_strand_id
1 'polypeptide(L)'
;ALTSSPRDSVYRNAPLLESRVRALARVFDTETSGLDVPRVLTKEPELLLFEVNEVLRRVLDLKRIAPELGGRALSAAPGLLLCDPEDVAAARQEMEIVRGTKKARETIAAAPGELLKAVEMLAADEVGAEAWR
;
A
#
# COMPACT_ATOMS: atom_id res chain seq x y z
N ALA A 1 -32.45 12.98 -1.65
CA ALA A 1 -31.92 11.82 -0.95
C ALA A 1 -30.40 11.86 -0.89
N LEU A 2 -29.89 11.95 0.30
CA LEU A 2 -28.45 11.92 0.53
C LEU A 2 -27.94 10.50 0.37
N THR A 3 -27.33 10.23 -0.77
CA THR A 3 -26.62 8.97 -0.96
C THR A 3 -25.24 9.11 -0.32
N SER A 4 -25.01 8.41 0.79
CA SER A 4 -23.65 8.32 1.33
C SER A 4 -22.77 7.57 0.35
N SER A 5 -21.51 8.00 0.20
CA SER A 5 -20.55 7.24 -0.57
C SER A 5 -20.34 5.86 0.08
N PRO A 6 -19.91 4.83 -0.67
CA PRO A 6 -19.56 3.52 -0.08
C PRO A 6 -18.57 3.65 1.07
N ARG A 7 -17.64 4.60 0.98
CA ARG A 7 -16.68 4.91 2.03
C ARG A 7 -17.36 5.32 3.33
N ASP A 8 -18.30 6.29 3.27
CA ASP A 8 -19.03 6.77 4.45
C ASP A 8 -19.86 5.66 5.06
N SER A 9 -20.47 4.82 4.23
CA SER A 9 -21.27 3.69 4.67
C SER A 9 -20.45 2.70 5.49
N VAL A 10 -19.21 2.39 5.05
CA VAL A 10 -18.30 1.50 5.78
C VAL A 10 -17.89 2.11 7.11
N TYR A 11 -17.49 3.37 7.12
CA TYR A 11 -17.05 4.04 8.35
C TYR A 11 -18.16 4.22 9.39
N ARG A 12 -19.40 4.25 8.98
CA ARG A 12 -20.55 4.31 9.89
C ARG A 12 -20.94 2.96 10.47
N ASN A 13 -20.40 1.88 9.93
CA ASN A 13 -20.71 0.53 10.39
C ASN A 13 -19.61 0.03 11.34
N ALA A 14 -19.73 0.38 12.62
CA ALA A 14 -18.75 0.00 13.64
C ALA A 14 -18.56 -1.52 13.76
N PRO A 15 -19.62 -2.37 13.76
CA PRO A 15 -19.41 -3.82 13.78
C PRO A 15 -18.60 -4.34 12.59
N LEU A 16 -18.81 -3.79 11.40
CA LEU A 16 -18.05 -4.16 10.22
C LEU A 16 -16.58 -3.77 10.36
N LEU A 17 -16.29 -2.57 10.84
CA LEU A 17 -14.93 -2.10 11.07
C LEU A 17 -14.19 -2.97 12.10
N GLU A 18 -14.85 -3.27 13.21
CA GLU A 18 -14.28 -4.16 14.24
C GLU A 18 -13.98 -5.54 13.68
N SER A 19 -14.89 -6.09 12.89
CA SER A 19 -14.72 -7.39 12.25
C SER A 19 -13.51 -7.39 11.33
N ARG A 20 -13.35 -6.34 10.52
CA ARG A 20 -12.23 -6.20 9.60
C ARG A 20 -10.89 -6.03 10.35
N VAL A 21 -10.86 -5.25 11.41
CA VAL A 21 -9.66 -5.08 12.24
C VAL A 21 -9.23 -6.42 12.83
N ARG A 22 -10.17 -7.18 13.40
CA ARG A 22 -9.88 -8.50 13.97
C ARG A 22 -9.39 -9.48 12.91
N ALA A 23 -10.02 -9.47 11.73
CA ALA A 23 -9.63 -10.35 10.63
C ALA A 23 -8.22 -10.03 10.14
N LEU A 24 -7.87 -8.74 9.99
CA LEU A 24 -6.52 -8.31 9.63
C LEU A 24 -5.50 -8.73 10.68
N ALA A 25 -5.82 -8.54 11.97
CA ALA A 25 -4.92 -8.93 13.05
C ALA A 25 -4.69 -10.44 13.09
N ARG A 26 -5.70 -11.23 12.70
CA ARG A 26 -5.60 -12.69 12.65
C ARG A 26 -4.77 -13.17 11.46
N VAL A 27 -4.98 -12.58 10.29
CA VAL A 27 -4.27 -12.95 9.05
C VAL A 27 -2.83 -12.46 9.08
N PHE A 28 -2.61 -11.25 9.59
CA PHE A 28 -1.29 -10.62 9.66
C PHE A 28 -0.80 -10.55 11.11
N ASP A 29 -0.41 -11.71 11.64
CA ASP A 29 0.24 -11.77 12.94
C ASP A 29 1.60 -11.07 12.85
N THR A 30 1.84 -10.08 13.72
CA THR A 30 3.06 -9.29 13.72
C THR A 30 4.32 -10.14 13.84
N GLU A 31 4.30 -11.19 14.64
CA GLU A 31 5.45 -12.08 14.84
C GLU A 31 5.80 -12.85 13.56
N THR A 32 4.79 -13.28 12.81
CA THR A 32 4.97 -14.12 11.63
C THR A 32 5.14 -13.30 10.36
N SER A 33 4.31 -12.27 10.16
CA SER A 33 4.29 -11.48 8.93
C SER A 33 5.18 -10.24 9.01
N GLY A 34 5.48 -9.76 10.22
CA GLY A 34 6.18 -8.49 10.42
C GLY A 34 5.30 -7.25 10.20
N LEU A 35 4.05 -7.44 9.78
CA LEU A 35 3.12 -6.33 9.55
C LEU A 35 2.49 -5.88 10.86
N ASP A 36 2.72 -4.63 11.23
CA ASP A 36 2.13 -4.01 12.41
C ASP A 36 0.75 -3.44 12.06
N VAL A 37 -0.29 -4.26 12.22
CA VAL A 37 -1.66 -3.89 11.81
C VAL A 37 -2.16 -2.61 12.49
N PRO A 38 -2.02 -2.41 13.81
CA PRO A 38 -2.46 -1.16 14.44
C PRO A 38 -1.77 0.08 13.85
N ARG A 39 -0.46 0.00 13.61
CA ARG A 39 0.30 1.10 13.04
C ARG A 39 -0.12 1.39 11.60
N VAL A 40 -0.30 0.34 10.80
CA VAL A 40 -0.73 0.44 9.39
C VAL A 40 -2.10 1.11 9.31
N LEU A 41 -3.05 0.67 10.13
CA LEU A 41 -4.41 1.22 10.13
C LEU A 41 -4.46 2.64 10.69
N THR A 42 -3.55 2.99 11.60
CA THR A 42 -3.45 4.36 12.10
C THR A 42 -2.98 5.32 11.00
N LYS A 43 -2.02 4.88 10.19
CA LYS A 43 -1.50 5.69 9.09
C LYS A 43 -2.42 5.71 7.87
N GLU A 44 -3.02 4.56 7.55
CA GLU A 44 -3.86 4.40 6.36
C GLU A 44 -5.18 3.72 6.74
N PRO A 45 -6.11 4.46 7.36
CA PRO A 45 -7.39 3.88 7.77
C PRO A 45 -8.26 3.45 6.58
N GLU A 46 -7.96 3.93 5.38
CA GLU A 46 -8.67 3.54 4.16
C GLU A 46 -8.55 2.05 3.85
N LEU A 47 -7.57 1.36 4.42
CA LEU A 47 -7.45 -0.08 4.27
C LEU A 47 -8.64 -0.84 4.85
N LEU A 48 -9.39 -0.22 5.77
CA LEU A 48 -10.62 -0.80 6.30
C LEU A 48 -11.78 -0.79 5.31
N LEU A 49 -11.64 -0.09 4.19
CA LEU A 49 -12.63 -0.12 3.10
C LEU A 49 -12.55 -1.43 2.30
N PHE A 50 -11.43 -2.14 2.41
CA PHE A 50 -11.20 -3.39 1.70
C PHE A 50 -11.47 -4.59 2.59
N GLU A 51 -11.94 -5.68 2.00
CA GLU A 51 -12.03 -6.95 2.69
C GLU A 51 -10.63 -7.50 2.93
N VAL A 52 -10.49 -8.36 3.95
CA VAL A 52 -9.21 -8.94 4.35
C VAL A 52 -8.53 -9.67 3.17
N ASN A 53 -9.29 -10.39 2.37
CA ASN A 53 -8.74 -11.11 1.22
C ASN A 53 -8.15 -10.15 0.18
N GLU A 54 -8.73 -8.98 0.01
CA GLU A 54 -8.21 -7.95 -0.89
C GLU A 54 -6.89 -7.39 -0.36
N VAL A 55 -6.80 -7.11 0.93
CA VAL A 55 -5.56 -6.65 1.55
C VAL A 55 -4.47 -7.70 1.43
N LEU A 56 -4.80 -8.96 1.68
CA LEU A 56 -3.87 -10.08 1.54
C LEU A 56 -3.34 -10.18 0.10
N ARG A 57 -4.23 -10.07 -0.87
CA ARG A 57 -3.83 -10.08 -2.29
C ARG A 57 -2.85 -8.96 -2.60
N ARG A 58 -3.10 -7.75 -2.11
CA ARG A 58 -2.23 -6.59 -2.32
C ARG A 58 -0.85 -6.81 -1.70
N VAL A 59 -0.79 -7.36 -0.50
CA VAL A 59 0.48 -7.70 0.15
C VAL A 59 1.26 -8.70 -0.70
N LEU A 60 0.59 -9.76 -1.19
CA LEU A 60 1.23 -10.78 -2.01
C LEU A 60 1.71 -10.24 -3.36
N ASP A 61 0.91 -9.40 -3.99
CA ASP A 61 1.28 -8.77 -5.26
C ASP A 61 2.48 -7.84 -5.11
N LEU A 62 2.51 -7.03 -4.06
CA LEU A 62 3.63 -6.14 -3.78
C LEU A 62 4.91 -6.93 -3.49
N LYS A 63 4.80 -8.02 -2.74
CA LYS A 63 5.94 -8.87 -2.42
C LYS A 63 6.50 -9.56 -3.67
N ARG A 64 5.64 -9.91 -4.61
CA ARG A 64 6.07 -10.47 -5.89
C ARG A 64 6.81 -9.44 -6.75
N ILE A 65 6.31 -8.20 -6.77
CA ILE A 65 6.91 -7.09 -7.53
C ILE A 65 8.25 -6.69 -6.91
N ALA A 66 8.28 -6.57 -5.59
CA ALA A 66 9.45 -6.13 -4.83
C ALA A 66 9.62 -7.04 -3.61
N PRO A 67 10.45 -8.11 -3.70
CA PRO A 67 10.65 -9.04 -2.58
C PRO A 67 11.15 -8.36 -1.30
N GLU A 68 11.75 -7.18 -1.42
CA GLU A 68 12.20 -6.37 -0.29
C GLU A 68 11.03 -5.83 0.55
N LEU A 69 9.81 -5.83 0.00
CA LEU A 69 8.61 -5.33 0.69
C LEU A 69 8.01 -6.41 1.60
N GLY A 70 8.72 -6.75 2.66
CA GLY A 70 8.17 -7.59 3.73
C GLY A 70 7.25 -6.78 4.65
N GLY A 71 6.72 -7.43 5.67
CA GLY A 71 5.79 -6.80 6.60
C GLY A 71 6.33 -5.55 7.28
N ARG A 72 7.62 -5.53 7.62
CA ARG A 72 8.25 -4.35 8.23
C ARG A 72 8.27 -3.15 7.28
N ALA A 73 8.64 -3.40 6.02
CA ALA A 73 8.69 -2.35 5.00
C ALA A 73 7.30 -1.78 4.74
N LEU A 74 6.28 -2.64 4.63
CA LEU A 74 4.91 -2.21 4.43
C LEU A 74 4.34 -1.48 5.66
N SER A 75 4.79 -1.85 6.87
CA SER A 75 4.41 -1.12 8.09
C SER A 75 5.00 0.29 8.13
N ALA A 76 6.20 0.46 7.55
CA ALA A 76 6.84 1.77 7.45
C ALA A 76 6.23 2.65 6.35
N ALA A 77 5.75 2.03 5.25
CA ALA A 77 5.14 2.74 4.13
C ALA A 77 3.82 2.07 3.72
N PRO A 78 2.80 2.10 4.59
CA PRO A 78 1.53 1.39 4.33
C PRO A 78 0.74 1.97 3.15
N GLY A 79 1.03 3.19 2.73
CA GLY A 79 0.42 3.78 1.53
C GLY A 79 0.66 2.96 0.27
N LEU A 80 1.71 2.13 0.23
CA LEU A 80 1.95 1.22 -0.88
C LEU A 80 0.82 0.20 -1.06
N LEU A 81 0.13 -0.16 0.02
CA LEU A 81 -1.02 -1.07 -0.03
C LEU A 81 -2.24 -0.46 -0.71
N LEU A 82 -2.30 0.87 -0.78
CA LEU A 82 -3.36 1.61 -1.48
C LEU A 82 -3.05 1.85 -2.95
N CYS A 83 -1.80 1.64 -3.36
CA CYS A 83 -1.39 1.83 -4.74
C CYS A 83 -1.77 0.64 -5.61
N ASP A 84 -2.00 0.90 -6.90
CA ASP A 84 -2.14 -0.17 -7.87
C ASP A 84 -0.78 -0.89 -8.00
N PRO A 85 -0.73 -2.23 -7.91
CA PRO A 85 0.51 -2.97 -8.08
C PRO A 85 1.27 -2.67 -9.37
N GLU A 86 0.56 -2.39 -10.46
CA GLU A 86 1.19 -2.01 -11.73
C GLU A 86 1.95 -0.69 -11.63
N ASP A 87 1.41 0.27 -10.88
CA ASP A 87 2.06 1.56 -10.65
C ASP A 87 3.32 1.39 -9.80
N VAL A 88 3.27 0.49 -8.81
CA VAL A 88 4.42 0.17 -7.98
C VAL A 88 5.51 -0.49 -8.81
N ALA A 89 5.14 -1.40 -9.70
CA ALA A 89 6.08 -2.06 -10.61
C ALA A 89 6.75 -1.05 -11.54
N ALA A 90 6.00 -0.11 -12.09
CA ALA A 90 6.51 0.95 -12.95
C ALA A 90 7.49 1.87 -12.18
N ALA A 91 7.15 2.24 -10.95
CA ALA A 91 8.00 3.06 -10.10
C ALA A 91 9.31 2.37 -9.77
N ARG A 92 9.27 1.07 -9.46
CA ARG A 92 10.45 0.28 -9.22
C ARG A 92 11.36 0.25 -10.45
N GLN A 93 10.78 0.02 -11.61
CA GLN A 93 11.52 -0.01 -12.86
C GLN A 93 12.22 1.33 -13.11
N GLU A 94 11.53 2.44 -12.88
CA GLU A 94 12.10 3.77 -13.00
C GLU A 94 13.28 3.98 -12.05
N MET A 95 13.16 3.53 -10.81
CA MET A 95 14.25 3.59 -9.85
C MET A 95 15.46 2.77 -10.31
N GLU A 96 15.23 1.61 -10.90
CA GLU A 96 16.29 0.76 -11.44
C GLU A 96 17.00 1.42 -12.62
N ILE A 97 16.27 2.10 -13.48
CA ILE A 97 16.83 2.83 -14.62
C ILE A 97 17.71 3.99 -14.14
N VAL A 98 17.22 4.76 -13.16
CA VAL A 98 17.91 5.96 -12.66
C VAL A 98 19.09 5.62 -11.78
N ARG A 99 18.97 4.64 -10.88
CA ARG A 99 19.96 4.35 -9.82
C ARG A 99 20.72 3.05 -10.02
N GLY A 100 20.28 2.20 -10.94
CA GLY A 100 20.79 0.82 -11.09
C GLY A 100 20.03 -0.15 -10.19
N THR A 101 20.00 -1.41 -10.60
CA THR A 101 19.22 -2.47 -9.93
C THR A 101 19.63 -2.67 -8.48
N LYS A 102 20.93 -2.73 -8.20
CA LYS A 102 21.44 -2.97 -6.85
C LYS A 102 21.06 -1.85 -5.90
N LYS A 103 21.27 -0.59 -6.33
CA LYS A 103 21.01 0.57 -5.49
C LYS A 103 19.49 0.77 -5.26
N ALA A 104 18.69 0.46 -6.27
CA ALA A 104 17.23 0.49 -6.13
C ALA A 104 16.76 -0.50 -5.07
N ARG A 105 17.27 -1.73 -5.09
CA ARG A 105 16.96 -2.74 -4.06
C ARG A 105 17.33 -2.27 -2.67
N GLU A 106 18.54 -1.76 -2.52
CA GLU A 106 19.03 -1.26 -1.23
C GLU A 106 18.18 -0.11 -0.72
N THR A 107 17.78 0.81 -1.60
CA THR A 107 16.92 1.93 -1.24
C THR A 107 15.54 1.46 -0.80
N ILE A 108 14.91 0.55 -1.54
CA ILE A 108 13.58 0.03 -1.20
C ILE A 108 13.61 -0.71 0.15
N ALA A 109 14.67 -1.51 0.37
CA ALA A 109 14.81 -2.24 1.62
C ALA A 109 15.02 -1.32 2.83
N ALA A 110 15.86 -0.29 2.67
CA ALA A 110 16.20 0.62 3.76
C ALA A 110 15.15 1.71 3.97
N ALA A 111 14.52 2.20 2.89
CA ALA A 111 13.58 3.31 2.92
C ALA A 111 12.42 3.06 1.95
N PRO A 112 11.47 2.17 2.30
CA PRO A 112 10.37 1.83 1.40
C PRO A 112 9.48 3.03 1.03
N GLY A 113 9.47 4.09 1.85
CA GLY A 113 8.80 5.34 1.53
C GLY A 113 9.31 6.01 0.27
N GLU A 114 10.56 5.74 -0.13
CA GLU A 114 11.10 6.27 -1.39
C GLU A 114 10.40 5.65 -2.60
N LEU A 115 10.01 4.37 -2.52
CA LEU A 115 9.23 3.73 -3.56
C LEU A 115 7.82 4.36 -3.65
N LEU A 116 7.20 4.64 -2.51
CA LEU A 116 5.91 5.32 -2.48
C LEU A 116 5.98 6.71 -3.12
N LYS A 117 7.03 7.47 -2.82
CA LYS A 117 7.26 8.78 -3.44
C LYS A 117 7.41 8.66 -4.96
N ALA A 118 8.12 7.64 -5.43
CA ALA A 118 8.29 7.40 -6.85
C ALA A 118 6.95 7.11 -7.53
N VAL A 119 6.06 6.34 -6.91
CA VAL A 119 4.71 6.09 -7.41
C VAL A 119 3.93 7.39 -7.53
N GLU A 120 3.97 8.21 -6.50
CA GLU A 120 3.26 9.49 -6.46
C GLU A 120 3.78 10.46 -7.52
N MET A 121 5.09 10.50 -7.72
CA MET A 121 5.70 11.34 -8.74
C MET A 121 5.30 10.93 -10.15
N LEU A 122 5.27 9.63 -10.46
CA LEU A 122 4.83 9.15 -11.76
C LEU A 122 3.36 9.47 -12.01
N ALA A 123 2.52 9.34 -11.01
CA ALA A 123 1.11 9.69 -11.11
C ALA A 123 0.92 11.19 -11.37
N ALA A 124 1.70 12.04 -10.71
CA ALA A 124 1.67 13.48 -10.91
C ALA A 124 2.12 13.86 -12.33
N ASP A 125 3.15 13.19 -12.85
CA ASP A 125 3.64 13.42 -14.22
C ASP A 125 2.58 13.03 -15.25
N GLU A 126 1.88 11.92 -15.07
CA GLU A 126 0.79 11.51 -15.94
C GLU A 126 -0.36 12.53 -15.96
N VAL A 127 -0.77 12.99 -14.79
CA VAL A 127 -1.82 14.02 -14.65
C VAL A 127 -1.35 15.31 -15.32
N GLY A 128 -0.11 15.71 -15.11
CA GLY A 128 0.47 16.89 -15.74
C GLY A 128 0.49 16.77 -17.26
N ALA A 129 0.88 15.62 -17.80
CA ALA A 129 0.91 15.37 -19.24
C ALA A 129 -0.49 15.44 -19.86
N GLU A 130 -1.49 14.87 -19.19
CA GLU A 130 -2.88 14.92 -19.64
C GLU A 130 -3.46 16.33 -19.62
N ALA A 131 -3.08 17.13 -18.64
CA ALA A 131 -3.56 18.50 -18.51
C ALA A 131 -3.11 19.40 -19.68
N TRP A 132 -2.02 19.06 -20.35
CA TRP A 132 -1.48 19.82 -21.47
C TRP A 132 -1.95 19.32 -22.85
N ARG A 133 -2.72 18.27 -22.91
CA ARG A 133 -3.33 17.76 -24.14
C ARG A 133 -4.72 18.42 -24.41
#